data_8b98ed81f316be308824b317678b7a3c
#
_entry.id   8b98ed81f316be308824b317678b7a3c
#
_cell.length_a   1.000
_cell.length_b   1.000
_cell.length_c   1.000
_cell.angle_alpha   90.00
_cell.angle_beta   90.00
_cell.angle_gamma   90.00
#
_symmetry.space_group_name_H-M   'P 1'
#
loop_
_entity.id
_entity.type
_entity.pdbx_description
1 polymer ?
#
loop_
_entity_poly.entity_id
_entity_poly.type
_entity_poly.pdbx_seq_one_letter_code
_entity_poly.pdbx_strand_id
1 'polypeptide(L)' 'MNAHKYGTHLIRFRADRTPDGNYWIGKANVQYSHGKTLRCFEVHAPAEKFDSKEAAEQHVLGLAKTLIDNFI' A
#
# COMPACT_ATOMS: atom_id res chain seq x y z
N MET A 1 -6.68 8.12 5.31
CA MET A 1 -6.36 6.84 4.68
C MET A 1 -7.18 6.67 3.42
N ASN A 2 -6.54 6.27 2.34
CA ASN A 2 -7.18 6.04 1.05
C ASN A 2 -7.50 4.55 0.86
N ALA A 3 -8.52 4.26 0.08
CA ALA A 3 -8.90 2.90 -0.24
C ALA A 3 -9.11 2.77 -1.74
N HIS A 4 -8.65 1.65 -2.29
CA HIS A 4 -8.76 1.35 -3.71
C HIS A 4 -9.15 -0.12 -3.88
N LYS A 5 -10.23 -0.35 -4.61
CA LYS A 5 -10.67 -1.71 -4.89
C LYS A 5 -9.99 -2.20 -6.16
N TYR A 6 -9.28 -3.32 -6.07
CA TYR A 6 -8.54 -3.91 -7.18
C TYR A 6 -8.98 -5.36 -7.35
N GLY A 7 -9.88 -5.61 -8.29
CA GLY A 7 -10.51 -6.90 -8.43
C GLY A 7 -11.28 -7.29 -7.18
N THR A 8 -10.92 -8.42 -6.57
CA THR A 8 -11.51 -8.88 -5.31
C THR A 8 -10.75 -8.42 -4.08
N HIS A 9 -9.70 -7.62 -4.28
CA HIS A 9 -8.85 -7.11 -3.19
C HIS A 9 -9.22 -5.68 -2.85
N LEU A 10 -9.09 -5.34 -1.58
CA LEU A 10 -9.23 -3.96 -1.11
C LEU A 10 -7.88 -3.50 -0.60
N ILE A 11 -7.34 -2.45 -1.22
CA ILE A 11 -6.05 -1.87 -0.86
C ILE A 11 -6.33 -0.59 -0.07
N ARG A 12 -5.94 -0.58 1.20
CA ARG A 12 -5.93 0.64 2.01
C ARG A 12 -4.50 1.13 2.04
N PHE A 13 -4.30 2.38 1.66
CA PHE A 13 -2.96 2.92 1.56
C PHE A 13 -2.87 4.32 2.10
N ARG A 14 -1.67 4.67 2.55
CA ARG A 14 -1.39 5.98 3.12
C ARG A 14 0.10 6.29 2.96
N ALA A 15 0.44 7.54 3.21
CA ALA A 15 1.83 7.95 3.32
C ALA A 15 2.03 8.57 4.70
N ASP A 16 3.17 8.26 5.31
CA ASP A 16 3.59 8.82 6.59
C ASP A 16 4.87 9.60 6.39
N ARG A 17 5.07 10.64 7.18
CA ARG A 17 6.33 11.37 7.18
C ARG A 17 7.43 10.52 7.79
N THR A 18 8.64 10.67 7.25
CA THR A 18 9.82 10.06 7.88
C THR A 18 10.07 10.71 9.25
N PRO A 19 10.82 10.04 10.16
CA PRO A 19 11.08 10.59 11.49
C PRO A 19 11.75 11.96 11.47
N ASP A 20 12.55 12.26 10.45
CA ASP A 20 13.20 13.57 10.30
C ASP A 20 12.24 14.63 9.73
N GLY A 21 11.06 14.23 9.25
CA GLY A 21 10.05 15.13 8.73
C GLY A 21 10.30 15.64 7.31
N ASN A 22 11.33 15.15 6.63
CA ASN A 22 11.75 15.67 5.33
C ASN A 22 11.12 14.95 4.14
N TYR A 23 10.68 13.71 4.34
CA TYR A 23 10.20 12.87 3.23
C TYR A 23 8.93 12.13 3.62
N TRP A 24 8.34 11.46 2.64
CA TRP A 24 7.17 10.62 2.82
C TRP A 24 7.47 9.20 2.38
N ILE A 25 6.93 8.23 3.13
CA ILE A 25 7.02 6.81 2.80
C ILE A 25 5.61 6.24 2.73
N GLY A 26 5.40 5.31 1.80
CA GLY A 26 4.08 4.70 1.60
C GLY A 26 3.92 3.42 2.41
N LYS A 27 2.71 3.20 2.89
CA LYS A 27 2.30 1.95 3.54
C LYS A 27 0.94 1.55 3.01
N ALA A 28 0.73 0.25 2.84
CA ALA A 28 -0.56 -0.26 2.38
C ALA A 28 -0.93 -1.53 3.14
N ASN A 29 -2.22 -1.77 3.22
CA ASN A 29 -2.78 -3.01 3.74
C ASN A 29 -3.71 -3.57 2.67
N VAL A 30 -3.49 -4.82 2.27
CA VAL A 30 -4.30 -5.49 1.27
C VAL A 30 -5.18 -6.52 1.97
N GLN A 31 -6.48 -6.42 1.74
CA GLN A 31 -7.48 -7.29 2.32
C GLN A 31 -8.18 -8.08 1.23
N TYR A 32 -8.32 -9.39 1.41
CA TYR A 32 -8.98 -10.26 0.44
C TYR A 32 -9.62 -11.46 1.12
N SER A 33 -10.55 -12.10 0.42
CA SER A 33 -11.19 -13.31 0.90
C SER A 33 -10.52 -14.55 0.30
N HIS A 34 -10.27 -15.54 1.14
CA HIS A 34 -9.76 -16.84 0.72
C HIS A 34 -10.72 -17.90 1.25
N GLY A 35 -11.62 -18.36 0.39
CA GLY A 35 -12.72 -19.20 0.81
C GLY A 35 -13.64 -18.41 1.74
N LYS A 36 -13.83 -18.91 2.96
CA LYS A 36 -14.63 -18.24 3.98
C LYS A 36 -13.79 -17.38 4.93
N THR A 37 -12.47 -17.35 4.71
CA THR A 37 -11.54 -16.65 5.57
C THR A 37 -11.17 -15.30 4.97
N LEU A 38 -11.22 -14.27 5.79
CA LEU A 38 -10.73 -12.95 5.41
C LEU A 38 -9.25 -12.87 5.76
N ARG A 39 -8.43 -12.50 4.80
CA ARG A 39 -6.99 -12.39 4.97
C ARG A 39 -6.51 -10.99 4.63
N CYS A 40 -5.39 -10.61 5.22
CA CYS A 40 -4.76 -9.35 4.89
C CYS A 40 -3.24 -9.45 5.00
N PHE A 41 -2.55 -8.59 4.28
CA PHE A 41 -1.10 -8.45 4.41
C PHE A 41 -0.70 -7.00 4.22
N GLU A 42 0.45 -6.64 4.74
CA GLU A 42 0.94 -5.28 4.65
C GLU A 42 2.04 -5.14 3.61
N VAL A 43 2.08 -3.97 2.96
CA VAL A 43 3.10 -3.60 1.99
C VAL A 43 3.84 -2.39 2.53
N HIS A 44 5.15 -2.52 2.66
CA HIS A 44 6.02 -1.45 3.14
C HIS A 44 7.09 -1.13 2.10
N ALA A 45 7.38 0.13 1.92
CA ALA A 45 8.46 0.57 1.05
C ALA A 45 9.33 1.60 1.78
N PRO A 46 9.96 1.23 2.91
CA PRO A 46 10.67 2.20 3.75
C PRO A 46 11.93 2.77 3.10
N ALA A 47 12.50 2.07 2.11
CA ALA A 47 13.67 2.55 1.39
C ALA A 47 13.32 3.57 0.31
N GLU A 48 12.04 3.65 -0.07
CA GLU A 48 11.57 4.56 -1.10
C GLU A 48 10.97 5.80 -0.46
N LYS A 49 11.68 6.91 -0.56
CA LYS A 49 11.28 8.18 0.04
C LYS A 49 10.85 9.15 -1.04
N PHE A 50 9.82 9.92 -0.76
CA PHE A 50 9.23 10.85 -1.73
C PHE A 50 9.09 12.23 -1.12
N ASP A 51 9.15 13.25 -1.98
CA ASP A 51 9.00 14.65 -1.57
C ASP A 51 7.55 15.02 -1.28
N SER A 52 6.59 14.26 -1.83
CA SER A 52 5.18 14.54 -1.61
C SER A 52 4.44 13.34 -1.09
N LYS A 53 3.39 13.61 -0.34
CA LYS A 53 2.48 12.61 0.18
C LYS A 53 1.85 11.80 -0.95
N GLU A 54 1.40 12.48 -2.00
CA GLU A 54 0.74 11.86 -3.14
C GLU A 54 1.65 10.91 -3.89
N ALA A 55 2.92 11.28 -4.07
CA ALA A 55 3.89 10.43 -4.75
C ALA A 55 4.13 9.13 -3.96
N ALA A 56 4.24 9.23 -2.64
CA ALA A 56 4.41 8.05 -1.79
C ALA A 56 3.16 7.16 -1.82
N GLU A 57 1.98 7.75 -1.79
CA GLU A 57 0.73 7.00 -1.88
C GLU A 57 0.60 6.25 -3.20
N GLN A 58 0.89 6.91 -4.30
CA GLN A 58 0.80 6.28 -5.62
C GLN A 58 1.84 5.17 -5.79
N HIS A 59 3.03 5.37 -5.25
CA HIS A 59 4.07 4.34 -5.30
C HIS A 59 3.64 3.07 -4.58
N VAL A 60 3.16 3.19 -3.35
CA VAL A 60 2.77 2.02 -2.55
C VAL A 60 1.52 1.34 -3.14
N LEU A 61 0.61 2.11 -3.71
CA LEU A 61 -0.54 1.54 -4.41
C LEU A 61 -0.09 0.69 -5.59
N GLY A 62 0.86 1.19 -6.39
CA GLY A 62 1.44 0.45 -7.50
C GLY A 62 2.12 -0.84 -7.06
N LEU A 63 2.88 -0.78 -5.96
CA LEU A 63 3.52 -1.97 -5.38
C LEU A 63 2.48 -3.01 -4.95
N ALA A 64 1.42 -2.57 -4.29
CA ALA A 64 0.36 -3.46 -3.84
C ALA A 64 -0.29 -4.17 -5.03
N LYS A 65 -0.59 -3.44 -6.10
CA LYS A 65 -1.16 -4.02 -7.32
C LYS A 65 -0.23 -5.05 -7.95
N THR A 66 1.07 -4.75 -8.00
CA THR A 66 2.08 -5.65 -8.54
C THR A 66 2.15 -6.94 -7.74
N LEU A 67 2.13 -6.85 -6.42
CA LEU A 67 2.13 -8.02 -5.55
C LEU A 67 0.89 -8.87 -5.74
N ILE A 68 -0.27 -8.25 -5.86
CA ILE A 68 -1.52 -8.98 -6.12
C ILE A 68 -1.43 -9.72 -7.45
N ASP A 69 -0.95 -9.06 -8.49
CA ASP A 69 -0.86 -9.66 -9.82
C ASP A 69 0.12 -10.82 -9.89
N ASN A 70 1.19 -10.78 -9.11
CA ASN A 70 2.26 -11.77 -9.19
C ASN A 70 2.13 -12.92 -8.19
N PHE A 71 1.47 -12.71 -7.05
CA PHE A 71 1.50 -13.69 -5.96
C PHE A 71 0.13 -14.16 -5.50
N ILE A 72 -0.89 -13.56 -6.00
CA ILE A 72 -2.27 -13.89 -5.65
C ILE A 72 -3.11 -14.02 -6.91
#